data_62059e2cbd9082ab8182a06eec06993b
#
_entry.id   62059e2cbd9082ab8182a06eec06993b
#
_cell.length_a   1.000
_cell.length_b   1.000
_cell.length_c   1.000
_cell.angle_alpha   90.00
_cell.angle_beta   90.00
_cell.angle_gamma   90.00
#
_symmetry.space_group_name_H-M   'P 1'
#
loop_
_entity.id
_entity.type
_entity.pdbx_description
1 polymer ?
#
loop_
_entity_poly.entity_id
_entity_poly.type
_entity_poly.pdbx_seq_one_letter_code
_entity_poly.pdbx_strand_id
1 'polypeptide(L)'
;MKRLKSVICYSLGVHLQEASAYIRIISPFNKLGVHLIDGLREGLDDLDLIREADVVIIHRFFPGSLQSLHNLIDKCKYYNKKLIFDIDDLLFDLPKHHSDRLNFSFTEALLPIYQVIQAADLVTVSTTYLKDQINELNDNTIVLPNYIDDDLWEFKPVGKDRSQELIIGYMGTKTHIRDLEIIAPALLEILDRFSGRVLFKIYGFEPPEILKQHQFVLFDSKFDLDYTKFVRYFQTCDIDIGIAPLSYNLFNKCKSHIKFLEYSISGIPGVYSNIKPYEEIIIGNNNALLASGIQEWRLALKRLIEDEDLRVKLALEAQATVKESWTLSKNIHEWLSSLESKCFVVKNDKYLSSRSIYFIKSISGQQLELTSHLRRSILALEEQVRHKDHAIAALEEQVRHKDHAIAALEEQVRHKDHAIAALEEQVRHKDHAIAALEEQIKMLNQEIAVKIAKITDLQKEILSYALSLSWKITRPLRILRRKIENLIS
;
A
#
# COMPACT_ATOMS: atom_id res chain seq x y z
N MET A 1 12.86 26.56 -26.42
CA MET A 1 12.70 26.00 -25.06
C MET A 1 13.90 25.09 -24.77
N LYS A 2 14.47 25.12 -23.57
CA LYS A 2 15.56 24.22 -23.19
C LYS A 2 14.96 22.81 -23.02
N ARG A 3 15.42 21.87 -23.84
CA ARG A 3 14.92 20.47 -23.77
C ARG A 3 15.30 19.88 -22.40
N LEU A 4 14.37 19.24 -21.72
CA LEU A 4 14.59 18.54 -20.47
C LEU A 4 15.65 17.43 -20.65
N LYS A 5 16.72 17.43 -19.86
CA LYS A 5 17.83 16.47 -19.98
C LYS A 5 17.94 15.57 -18.76
N SER A 6 17.64 16.10 -17.57
CA SER A 6 17.75 15.36 -16.31
C SER A 6 16.63 15.73 -15.35
N VAL A 7 16.16 14.73 -14.64
CA VAL A 7 15.12 14.83 -13.62
C VAL A 7 15.59 14.11 -12.38
N ILE A 8 15.42 14.69 -11.21
CA ILE A 8 15.61 13.99 -9.94
C ILE A 8 14.24 13.69 -9.33
N CYS A 9 14.02 12.47 -8.86
CA CYS A 9 12.79 12.07 -8.24
C CYS A 9 13.00 11.56 -6.81
N TYR A 10 12.33 12.18 -5.86
CA TYR A 10 12.28 11.76 -4.46
C TYR A 10 11.05 10.88 -4.24
N SER A 11 11.25 9.56 -4.25
CA SER A 11 10.18 8.59 -4.05
C SER A 11 10.75 7.21 -3.68
N LEU A 12 10.20 6.59 -2.64
CA LEU A 12 10.49 5.18 -2.35
C LEU A 12 10.05 4.26 -3.49
N GLY A 13 8.95 4.60 -4.17
CA GLY A 13 8.47 3.84 -5.31
C GLY A 13 9.44 3.82 -6.50
N VAL A 14 10.14 4.93 -6.78
CA VAL A 14 11.20 4.99 -7.80
C VAL A 14 12.38 4.12 -7.37
N HIS A 15 12.81 4.24 -6.12
CA HIS A 15 13.90 3.44 -5.55
C HIS A 15 13.63 1.94 -5.61
N LEU A 16 12.39 1.52 -5.32
CA LEU A 16 11.95 0.12 -5.32
C LEU A 16 11.36 -0.36 -6.65
N GLN A 17 11.28 0.51 -7.66
CA GLN A 17 10.65 0.25 -8.96
C GLN A 17 9.18 -0.20 -8.87
N GLU A 18 8.43 0.34 -7.91
CA GLU A 18 7.03 0.04 -7.71
C GLU A 18 6.17 0.44 -8.91
N ALA A 19 5.05 -0.25 -9.10
CA ALA A 19 4.14 -0.09 -10.25
C ALA A 19 3.76 1.37 -10.54
N SER A 20 3.31 2.12 -9.53
CA SER A 20 2.91 3.52 -9.69
C SER A 20 4.09 4.38 -10.19
N ALA A 21 5.24 4.27 -9.54
CA ALA A 21 6.44 5.02 -9.91
C ALA A 21 7.00 4.59 -11.26
N TYR A 22 6.94 3.31 -11.58
CA TYR A 22 7.37 2.80 -12.88
C TYR A 22 6.53 3.40 -14.01
N ILE A 23 5.21 3.29 -13.91
CA ILE A 23 4.27 3.77 -14.93
C ILE A 23 4.34 5.30 -15.10
N ARG A 24 4.45 6.01 -13.98
CA ARG A 24 4.34 7.47 -13.95
C ARG A 24 5.64 8.20 -14.20
N ILE A 25 6.76 7.62 -13.75
CA ILE A 25 8.07 8.31 -13.71
C ILE A 25 9.11 7.53 -14.50
N ILE A 26 9.39 6.26 -14.13
CA ILE A 26 10.55 5.54 -14.66
C ILE A 26 10.40 5.31 -16.17
N SER A 27 9.30 4.69 -16.60
CA SER A 27 9.08 4.34 -17.99
C SER A 27 8.97 5.57 -18.91
N PRO A 28 8.20 6.65 -18.59
CA PRO A 28 8.15 7.83 -19.45
C PRO A 28 9.51 8.51 -19.62
N PHE A 29 10.28 8.72 -18.54
CA PHE A 29 11.57 9.41 -18.67
C PHE A 29 12.61 8.53 -19.37
N ASN A 30 12.62 7.23 -19.13
CA ASN A 30 13.49 6.29 -19.88
C ASN A 30 13.16 6.31 -21.37
N LYS A 31 11.87 6.27 -21.73
CA LYS A 31 11.42 6.32 -23.14
C LYS A 31 11.82 7.62 -23.83
N LEU A 32 11.87 8.71 -23.11
CA LEU A 32 12.31 10.02 -23.62
C LEU A 32 13.84 10.15 -23.67
N GLY A 33 14.61 9.22 -23.13
CA GLY A 33 16.06 9.33 -22.98
C GLY A 33 16.45 10.47 -22.02
N VAL A 34 15.60 10.84 -21.08
CA VAL A 34 15.87 11.82 -20.02
C VAL A 34 16.56 11.09 -18.86
N HIS A 35 17.64 11.63 -18.38
CA HIS A 35 18.39 11.05 -17.27
C HIS A 35 17.57 11.17 -15.95
N LEU A 36 17.05 10.07 -15.47
CA LEU A 36 16.34 9.98 -14.20
C LEU A 36 17.33 9.69 -13.07
N ILE A 37 17.42 10.61 -12.11
CA ILE A 37 18.23 10.50 -10.91
C ILE A 37 17.34 10.07 -9.76
N ASP A 38 17.72 8.97 -9.07
CA ASP A 38 17.09 8.62 -7.79
C ASP A 38 17.54 9.61 -6.71
N GLY A 39 16.59 10.33 -6.10
CA GLY A 39 16.85 11.30 -5.04
C GLY A 39 17.19 10.66 -3.69
N LEU A 40 17.19 9.32 -3.60
CA LEU A 40 17.50 8.58 -2.38
C LEU A 40 18.83 7.87 -2.51
N ARG A 41 19.71 8.08 -1.53
CA ARG A 41 20.93 7.27 -1.35
C ARG A 41 20.74 6.38 -0.12
N GLU A 42 20.91 5.07 -0.29
CA GLU A 42 20.70 4.10 0.80
C GLU A 42 19.31 4.26 1.48
N GLY A 43 18.30 4.68 0.71
CA GLY A 43 16.93 4.92 1.20
C GLY A 43 16.72 6.25 1.95
N LEU A 44 17.73 7.12 2.01
CA LEU A 44 17.66 8.45 2.62
C LEU A 44 17.70 9.54 1.55
N ASP A 45 16.97 10.65 1.79
CA ASP A 45 16.92 11.79 0.89
C ASP A 45 18.29 12.52 0.79
N ASP A 46 18.85 12.58 -0.42
CA ASP A 46 20.04 13.34 -0.74
C ASP A 46 19.69 14.63 -1.48
N LEU A 47 19.56 15.72 -0.73
CA LEU A 47 19.16 17.01 -1.26
C LEU A 47 20.27 17.76 -2.03
N ASP A 48 21.51 17.30 -1.99
CA ASP A 48 22.60 17.93 -2.73
C ASP A 48 22.54 17.60 -4.22
N LEU A 49 21.88 16.51 -4.58
CA LEU A 49 21.61 16.12 -5.96
C LEU A 49 20.68 17.07 -6.71
N ILE A 50 19.92 17.94 -6.03
CA ILE A 50 18.98 18.89 -6.66
C ILE A 50 19.70 19.78 -7.69
N ARG A 51 20.93 20.16 -7.44
CA ARG A 51 21.72 21.00 -8.36
C ARG A 51 21.98 20.33 -9.71
N GLU A 52 22.01 18.99 -9.76
CA GLU A 52 22.38 18.19 -10.93
C GLU A 52 21.23 18.00 -11.93
N ALA A 53 19.99 18.20 -11.48
CA ALA A 53 18.80 18.01 -12.29
C ALA A 53 18.27 19.34 -12.87
N ASP A 54 17.56 19.26 -14.01
CA ASP A 54 16.78 20.37 -14.57
C ASP A 54 15.50 20.61 -13.79
N VAL A 55 14.87 19.52 -13.33
CA VAL A 55 13.57 19.50 -12.64
C VAL A 55 13.62 18.54 -11.46
N VAL A 56 12.92 18.88 -10.39
CA VAL A 56 12.74 18.07 -9.18
C VAL A 56 11.32 17.52 -9.17
N ILE A 57 11.16 16.23 -8.95
CA ILE A 57 9.86 15.55 -8.82
C ILE A 57 9.75 14.92 -7.43
N ILE A 58 8.59 15.05 -6.82
CA ILE A 58 8.16 14.23 -5.69
C ILE A 58 6.99 13.41 -6.20
N HIS A 59 7.09 12.06 -6.09
CA HIS A 59 6.02 11.16 -6.50
C HIS A 59 5.30 10.58 -5.28
N ARG A 60 3.98 10.75 -5.23
CA ARG A 60 3.02 10.35 -4.18
C ARG A 60 3.26 11.00 -2.83
N PHE A 61 4.43 10.85 -2.24
CA PHE A 61 4.80 11.49 -0.99
C PHE A 61 6.33 11.62 -0.87
N PHE A 62 6.77 12.61 -0.12
CA PHE A 62 8.19 12.77 0.16
C PHE A 62 8.63 11.79 1.26
N PRO A 63 9.66 10.96 1.03
CA PRO A 63 10.05 9.91 1.97
C PRO A 63 10.80 10.44 3.20
N GLY A 64 11.33 11.65 3.14
CA GLY A 64 12.08 12.29 4.23
C GLY A 64 11.18 12.92 5.29
N SER A 65 11.80 13.60 6.23
CA SER A 65 11.11 14.35 7.27
C SER A 65 10.42 15.61 6.72
N LEU A 66 9.48 16.17 7.47
CA LEU A 66 8.86 17.46 7.13
C LEU A 66 9.90 18.59 7.04
N GLN A 67 10.90 18.60 7.91
CA GLN A 67 11.99 19.58 7.84
C GLN A 67 12.82 19.40 6.57
N SER A 68 13.09 18.15 6.17
CA SER A 68 13.81 17.86 4.93
C SER A 68 12.99 18.26 3.69
N LEU A 69 11.65 18.08 3.72
CA LEU A 69 10.77 18.59 2.67
C LEU A 69 10.88 20.13 2.53
N HIS A 70 10.87 20.86 3.63
CA HIS A 70 11.05 22.32 3.59
C HIS A 70 12.43 22.70 3.03
N ASN A 71 13.48 22.00 3.45
CA ASN A 71 14.83 22.22 2.93
C ASN A 71 14.88 21.91 1.41
N LEU A 72 14.17 20.88 0.93
CA LEU A 72 14.04 20.58 -0.50
C LEU A 72 13.39 21.75 -1.24
N ILE A 73 12.24 22.23 -0.75
CA ILE A 73 11.52 23.36 -1.36
C ILE A 73 12.41 24.60 -1.41
N ASP A 74 13.13 24.90 -0.35
CA ASP A 74 14.04 26.07 -0.29
C ASP A 74 15.24 25.88 -1.20
N LYS A 75 15.82 24.67 -1.30
CA LYS A 75 16.88 24.38 -2.29
C LYS A 75 16.39 24.48 -3.72
N CYS A 76 15.16 24.05 -4.04
CA CYS A 76 14.56 24.25 -5.35
C CYS A 76 14.52 25.76 -5.72
N LYS A 77 14.07 26.60 -4.79
CA LYS A 77 14.05 28.05 -4.98
C LYS A 77 15.47 28.62 -5.15
N TYR A 78 16.39 28.23 -4.27
CA TYR A 78 17.77 28.69 -4.27
C TYR A 78 18.50 28.37 -5.60
N TYR A 79 18.35 27.12 -6.10
CA TYR A 79 18.93 26.70 -7.36
C TYR A 79 18.08 27.00 -8.59
N ASN A 80 16.95 27.72 -8.42
CA ASN A 80 15.97 28.02 -9.47
C ASN A 80 15.52 26.76 -10.24
N LYS A 81 15.24 25.67 -9.51
CA LYS A 81 14.72 24.42 -10.05
C LYS A 81 13.22 24.37 -9.92
N LYS A 82 12.53 23.83 -10.93
CA LYS A 82 11.09 23.62 -10.90
C LYS A 82 10.77 22.39 -10.07
N LEU A 83 9.80 22.53 -9.17
CA LEU A 83 9.27 21.45 -8.36
C LEU A 83 7.95 20.94 -8.94
N ILE A 84 7.93 19.67 -9.30
CA ILE A 84 6.72 18.95 -9.75
C ILE A 84 6.29 17.98 -8.63
N PHE A 85 5.00 17.95 -8.37
CA PHE A 85 4.40 16.91 -7.52
C PHE A 85 3.52 16.02 -8.37
N ASP A 86 3.83 14.72 -8.39
CA ASP A 86 3.04 13.71 -9.10
C ASP A 86 2.24 12.85 -8.12
N ILE A 87 0.92 12.75 -8.34
CA ILE A 87 0.02 11.96 -7.52
C ILE A 87 -1.01 11.23 -8.37
N ASP A 88 -1.17 9.93 -8.17
CA ASP A 88 -2.03 9.05 -8.95
C ASP A 88 -3.29 8.59 -8.21
N ASP A 89 -3.33 8.72 -6.89
CA ASP A 89 -4.45 8.33 -6.02
C ASP A 89 -4.87 9.48 -5.07
N LEU A 90 -6.14 9.57 -4.71
CA LEU A 90 -6.67 10.55 -3.75
C LEU A 90 -6.39 10.11 -2.30
N LEU A 91 -5.14 10.20 -1.86
CA LEU A 91 -4.70 9.73 -0.53
C LEU A 91 -5.40 10.43 0.66
N PHE A 92 -5.98 11.61 0.44
CA PHE A 92 -6.74 12.36 1.46
C PHE A 92 -8.11 11.76 1.80
N ASP A 93 -8.65 10.90 0.93
CA ASP A 93 -10.00 10.33 1.09
C ASP A 93 -10.00 8.80 0.97
N LEU A 94 -9.02 8.15 1.58
CA LEU A 94 -9.02 6.70 1.70
C LEU A 94 -10.27 6.23 2.45
N PRO A 95 -11.01 5.25 1.91
CA PRO A 95 -12.18 4.67 2.58
C PRO A 95 -11.84 4.18 3.99
N LYS A 96 -12.78 4.32 4.94
CA LYS A 96 -12.54 3.96 6.36
C LYS A 96 -12.06 2.52 6.57
N HIS A 97 -12.45 1.63 5.67
CA HIS A 97 -12.07 0.20 5.69
C HIS A 97 -10.83 -0.12 4.85
N HIS A 98 -10.25 0.86 4.17
CA HIS A 98 -9.05 0.64 3.37
C HIS A 98 -7.86 0.25 4.26
N SER A 99 -7.11 -0.78 3.88
CA SER A 99 -6.01 -1.30 4.71
C SER A 99 -4.99 -0.22 5.08
N ASP A 100 -4.63 0.63 4.12
CA ASP A 100 -3.66 1.70 4.36
C ASP A 100 -4.19 2.78 5.32
N ARG A 101 -5.52 3.00 5.36
CA ARG A 101 -6.13 3.88 6.35
C ARG A 101 -6.17 3.22 7.72
N LEU A 102 -6.54 1.94 7.80
CA LEU A 102 -6.57 1.18 9.06
C LEU A 102 -5.18 1.06 9.68
N ASN A 103 -4.15 0.92 8.84
CA ASN A 103 -2.75 0.83 9.27
C ASN A 103 -2.09 2.21 9.37
N PHE A 104 -2.82 3.31 9.13
CA PHE A 104 -2.30 4.67 9.14
C PHE A 104 -1.13 4.91 8.18
N SER A 105 -1.02 4.11 7.09
CA SER A 105 0.15 4.10 6.18
C SER A 105 0.49 5.47 5.60
N PHE A 106 -0.51 6.29 5.29
CA PHE A 106 -0.31 7.62 4.72
C PHE A 106 -0.65 8.77 5.67
N THR A 107 -1.18 8.49 6.87
CA THR A 107 -1.69 9.55 7.77
C THR A 107 -0.64 10.61 8.11
N GLU A 108 0.61 10.19 8.29
CA GLU A 108 1.74 11.09 8.58
C GLU A 108 2.19 11.87 7.33
N ALA A 109 2.00 11.30 6.15
CA ALA A 109 2.37 11.93 4.89
C ALA A 109 1.33 12.96 4.41
N LEU A 110 0.09 12.93 4.92
CA LEU A 110 -0.99 13.78 4.39
C LEU A 110 -0.68 15.27 4.48
N LEU A 111 -0.11 15.73 5.59
CA LEU A 111 0.26 17.14 5.74
C LEU A 111 1.44 17.53 4.85
N PRO A 112 2.54 16.77 4.78
CA PRO A 112 3.56 16.95 3.74
C PRO A 112 3.01 16.97 2.31
N ILE A 113 2.10 16.04 1.95
CA ILE A 113 1.46 16.01 0.63
C ILE A 113 0.69 17.31 0.37
N TYR A 114 -0.12 17.76 1.33
CA TYR A 114 -0.85 19.02 1.21
C TYR A 114 0.09 20.21 0.97
N GLN A 115 1.19 20.29 1.71
CA GLN A 115 2.17 21.35 1.58
C GLN A 115 2.91 21.32 0.25
N VAL A 116 3.31 20.13 -0.22
CA VAL A 116 4.01 20.02 -1.50
C VAL A 116 3.09 20.33 -2.68
N ILE A 117 1.81 19.96 -2.62
CA ILE A 117 0.82 20.36 -3.64
C ILE A 117 0.77 21.89 -3.75
N GLN A 118 0.74 22.59 -2.62
CA GLN A 118 0.73 24.05 -2.61
C GLN A 118 2.05 24.67 -3.06
N ALA A 119 3.17 24.08 -2.71
CA ALA A 119 4.50 24.60 -3.05
C ALA A 119 4.93 24.28 -4.49
N ALA A 120 4.46 23.17 -5.06
CA ALA A 120 4.87 22.71 -6.39
C ALA A 120 4.55 23.74 -7.48
N ASP A 121 5.47 23.94 -8.40
CA ASP A 121 5.25 24.74 -9.62
C ASP A 121 4.20 24.08 -10.54
N LEU A 122 4.13 22.74 -10.53
CA LEU A 122 3.20 21.95 -11.32
C LEU A 122 2.78 20.72 -10.52
N VAL A 123 1.49 20.38 -10.59
CA VAL A 123 0.99 19.08 -10.11
C VAL A 123 0.56 18.23 -11.29
N THR A 124 1.00 16.98 -11.33
CA THR A 124 0.59 15.98 -12.33
C THR A 124 -0.25 14.90 -11.69
N VAL A 125 -1.36 14.56 -12.33
CA VAL A 125 -2.32 13.55 -11.85
C VAL A 125 -2.66 12.55 -12.95
N SER A 126 -3.18 11.38 -12.57
CA SER A 126 -3.46 10.30 -13.53
C SER A 126 -4.80 10.43 -14.25
N THR A 127 -5.79 11.15 -13.70
CA THR A 127 -7.15 11.23 -14.24
C THR A 127 -7.74 12.64 -14.13
N THR A 128 -8.70 12.94 -14.99
CA THR A 128 -9.46 14.20 -14.93
C THR A 128 -10.21 14.32 -13.61
N TYR A 129 -10.78 13.22 -13.12
CA TYR A 129 -11.53 13.24 -11.87
C TYR A 129 -10.63 13.55 -10.66
N LEU A 130 -9.41 13.01 -10.64
CA LEU A 130 -8.41 13.35 -9.62
C LEU A 130 -7.96 14.83 -9.75
N LYS A 131 -7.77 15.32 -10.98
CA LYS A 131 -7.48 16.74 -11.23
C LYS A 131 -8.53 17.65 -10.60
N ASP A 132 -9.82 17.36 -10.76
CA ASP A 132 -10.91 18.15 -10.20
C ASP A 132 -10.83 18.22 -8.65
N GLN A 133 -10.30 17.16 -8.01
CA GLN A 133 -10.09 17.15 -6.56
C GLN A 133 -8.89 18.03 -6.13
N ILE A 134 -7.86 18.11 -6.94
CA ILE A 134 -6.57 18.74 -6.59
C ILE A 134 -6.48 20.18 -7.10
N ASN A 135 -7.15 20.52 -8.19
CA ASN A 135 -7.02 21.80 -8.90
C ASN A 135 -7.33 23.02 -8.04
N GLU A 136 -8.18 22.91 -7.01
CA GLU A 136 -8.43 23.99 -6.07
C GLU A 136 -7.24 24.25 -5.13
N LEU A 137 -6.35 23.28 -4.93
CA LEU A 137 -5.14 23.43 -4.12
C LEU A 137 -3.98 24.00 -4.94
N ASN A 138 -3.90 23.61 -6.21
CA ASN A 138 -2.92 24.09 -7.16
C ASN A 138 -3.55 24.16 -8.55
N ASP A 139 -3.78 25.37 -9.07
CA ASP A 139 -4.42 25.60 -10.37
C ASP A 139 -3.54 25.19 -11.56
N ASN A 140 -2.23 25.06 -11.35
CA ASN A 140 -1.34 24.49 -12.33
C ASN A 140 -1.30 22.96 -12.19
N THR A 141 -2.47 22.32 -12.28
CA THR A 141 -2.63 20.86 -12.25
C THR A 141 -2.98 20.34 -13.64
N ILE A 142 -2.22 19.36 -14.13
CA ILE A 142 -2.47 18.71 -15.43
C ILE A 142 -2.70 17.22 -15.28
N VAL A 143 -3.44 16.65 -16.23
CA VAL A 143 -3.60 15.21 -16.36
C VAL A 143 -2.50 14.66 -17.26
N LEU A 144 -1.73 13.74 -16.73
CA LEU A 144 -0.85 12.86 -17.46
C LEU A 144 -1.35 11.42 -17.23
N PRO A 145 -2.10 10.84 -18.17
CA PRO A 145 -2.68 9.52 -17.98
C PRO A 145 -1.63 8.41 -17.80
N ASN A 146 -2.06 7.31 -17.20
CA ASN A 146 -1.27 6.09 -17.19
C ASN A 146 -1.36 5.41 -18.55
N TYR A 147 -0.21 5.16 -19.16
CA TYR A 147 -0.10 4.43 -20.42
C TYR A 147 0.60 3.09 -20.19
N ILE A 148 0.32 2.12 -21.05
CA ILE A 148 1.05 0.86 -21.07
C ILE A 148 2.42 1.09 -21.71
N ASP A 149 3.46 0.64 -21.04
CA ASP A 149 4.81 0.57 -21.59
C ASP A 149 4.91 -0.59 -22.57
N ASP A 150 4.77 -0.27 -23.85
CA ASP A 150 4.81 -1.23 -24.95
C ASP A 150 6.22 -1.73 -25.32
N ASP A 151 7.26 -1.32 -24.57
CA ASP A 151 8.57 -1.95 -24.59
C ASP A 151 8.69 -3.06 -23.52
N LEU A 152 7.87 -2.98 -22.47
CA LEU A 152 7.82 -3.96 -21.38
C LEU A 152 6.70 -4.99 -21.56
N TRP A 153 5.52 -4.54 -21.96
CA TRP A 153 4.34 -5.37 -22.18
C TRP A 153 4.25 -5.88 -23.62
N GLU A 154 3.97 -7.15 -23.79
CA GLU A 154 3.73 -7.77 -25.09
C GLU A 154 2.24 -7.94 -25.35
N PHE A 155 1.78 -7.62 -26.56
CA PHE A 155 0.43 -7.96 -27.02
C PHE A 155 0.31 -9.47 -27.16
N LYS A 156 -0.41 -10.12 -26.25
CA LYS A 156 -0.61 -11.56 -26.29
C LYS A 156 -1.70 -11.93 -27.30
N PRO A 157 -1.60 -13.10 -27.96
CA PRO A 157 -2.65 -13.58 -28.83
C PRO A 157 -3.98 -13.72 -28.08
N VAL A 158 -5.07 -13.35 -28.75
CA VAL A 158 -6.44 -13.57 -28.28
C VAL A 158 -6.93 -14.94 -28.75
N GLY A 159 -7.74 -15.62 -27.93
CA GLY A 159 -8.29 -16.93 -28.30
C GLY A 159 -7.25 -18.04 -28.21
N LYS A 160 -6.79 -18.36 -27.02
CA LYS A 160 -5.92 -19.52 -26.78
C LYS A 160 -6.76 -20.80 -26.88
N ASP A 161 -6.22 -21.81 -27.59
CA ASP A 161 -6.72 -23.17 -27.51
C ASP A 161 -6.49 -23.68 -26.06
N ARG A 162 -7.54 -23.75 -25.25
CA ARG A 162 -7.42 -23.99 -23.81
C ARG A 162 -8.11 -25.26 -23.37
N SER A 163 -7.56 -25.81 -22.28
CA SER A 163 -8.10 -26.90 -21.50
C SER A 163 -9.56 -26.69 -21.05
N GLN A 164 -10.19 -27.73 -20.57
CA GLN A 164 -11.62 -27.84 -20.26
C GLN A 164 -12.16 -26.84 -19.23
N GLU A 165 -11.34 -26.13 -18.47
CA GLU A 165 -11.72 -25.24 -17.36
C GLU A 165 -11.43 -23.77 -17.72
N LEU A 166 -12.39 -22.86 -17.43
CA LEU A 166 -12.23 -21.43 -17.57
C LEU A 166 -11.78 -20.80 -16.24
N ILE A 167 -10.79 -19.92 -16.30
CA ILE A 167 -10.28 -19.21 -15.13
C ILE A 167 -10.79 -17.74 -15.15
N ILE A 168 -11.64 -17.41 -14.18
CA ILE A 168 -11.93 -16.04 -13.83
C ILE A 168 -10.76 -15.57 -12.95
N GLY A 169 -10.03 -14.53 -13.38
CA GLY A 169 -8.84 -14.06 -12.68
C GLY A 169 -9.00 -12.65 -12.12
N TYR A 170 -8.48 -12.47 -10.91
CA TYR A 170 -8.25 -11.15 -10.31
C TYR A 170 -6.77 -10.99 -9.99
N MET A 171 -6.16 -9.89 -10.47
CA MET A 171 -4.80 -9.52 -10.14
C MET A 171 -4.79 -8.21 -9.32
N GLY A 172 -4.10 -8.20 -8.19
CA GLY A 172 -4.02 -6.98 -7.38
C GLY A 172 -3.37 -7.18 -6.02
N THR A 173 -3.58 -6.22 -5.13
CA THR A 173 -3.07 -6.23 -3.76
C THR A 173 -4.22 -6.37 -2.76
N LYS A 174 -3.90 -6.72 -1.51
CA LYS A 174 -4.88 -6.85 -0.42
C LYS A 174 -5.68 -5.58 -0.11
N THR A 175 -5.25 -4.42 -0.63
CA THR A 175 -5.97 -3.15 -0.49
C THR A 175 -7.36 -3.18 -1.14
N HIS A 176 -7.58 -4.12 -2.08
CA HIS A 176 -8.81 -4.32 -2.82
C HIS A 176 -9.72 -5.44 -2.30
N ILE A 177 -9.45 -6.00 -1.13
CA ILE A 177 -10.27 -7.09 -0.54
C ILE A 177 -11.76 -6.69 -0.51
N ARG A 178 -12.07 -5.48 -0.07
CA ARG A 178 -13.45 -4.99 0.02
C ARG A 178 -14.13 -4.82 -1.34
N ASP A 179 -13.38 -4.49 -2.36
CA ASP A 179 -13.91 -4.42 -3.73
C ASP A 179 -14.33 -5.81 -4.23
N LEU A 180 -13.57 -6.86 -3.89
CA LEU A 180 -13.94 -8.26 -4.19
C LEU A 180 -15.13 -8.74 -3.35
N GLU A 181 -15.21 -8.38 -2.07
CA GLU A 181 -16.33 -8.77 -1.20
C GLU A 181 -17.69 -8.31 -1.72
N ILE A 182 -17.76 -7.16 -2.39
CA ILE A 182 -19.01 -6.64 -2.97
C ILE A 182 -19.57 -7.59 -4.03
N ILE A 183 -18.72 -8.22 -4.81
CA ILE A 183 -19.13 -9.12 -5.89
C ILE A 183 -19.05 -10.60 -5.50
N ALA A 184 -18.58 -10.91 -4.29
CA ALA A 184 -18.43 -12.28 -3.82
C ALA A 184 -19.71 -13.11 -3.94
N PRO A 185 -20.92 -12.61 -3.63
CA PRO A 185 -22.16 -13.37 -3.84
C PRO A 185 -22.38 -13.77 -5.31
N ALA A 186 -22.06 -12.87 -6.26
CA ALA A 186 -22.16 -13.19 -7.68
C ALA A 186 -21.12 -14.24 -8.11
N LEU A 187 -19.89 -14.15 -7.60
CA LEU A 187 -18.83 -15.11 -7.88
C LEU A 187 -19.18 -16.50 -7.34
N LEU A 188 -19.66 -16.59 -6.10
CA LEU A 188 -20.05 -17.87 -5.51
C LEU A 188 -21.18 -18.53 -6.30
N GLU A 189 -22.21 -17.79 -6.67
CA GLU A 189 -23.31 -18.32 -7.51
C GLU A 189 -22.82 -18.81 -8.88
N ILE A 190 -21.87 -18.11 -9.49
CA ILE A 190 -21.24 -18.52 -10.77
C ILE A 190 -20.43 -19.82 -10.58
N LEU A 191 -19.63 -19.91 -9.52
CA LEU A 191 -18.81 -21.10 -9.24
C LEU A 191 -19.68 -22.33 -8.95
N ASP A 192 -20.77 -22.17 -8.20
CA ASP A 192 -21.74 -23.24 -7.96
C ASP A 192 -22.44 -23.69 -9.24
N ARG A 193 -22.90 -22.72 -10.04
CA ARG A 193 -23.62 -22.97 -11.28
C ARG A 193 -22.78 -23.67 -12.35
N PHE A 194 -21.51 -23.32 -12.45
CA PHE A 194 -20.57 -23.85 -13.44
C PHE A 194 -19.52 -24.78 -12.78
N SER A 195 -19.93 -25.46 -11.73
CA SER A 195 -19.09 -26.37 -10.93
C SER A 195 -18.25 -27.32 -11.80
N GLY A 196 -16.94 -27.34 -11.57
CA GLY A 196 -15.97 -28.14 -12.33
C GLY A 196 -15.66 -27.64 -13.74
N ARG A 197 -16.25 -26.51 -14.19
CA ARG A 197 -15.95 -25.85 -15.46
C ARG A 197 -15.32 -24.48 -15.31
N VAL A 198 -15.49 -23.85 -14.16
CA VAL A 198 -15.01 -22.49 -13.87
C VAL A 198 -14.27 -22.48 -12.56
N LEU A 199 -13.10 -21.88 -12.57
CA LEU A 199 -12.29 -21.60 -11.38
C LEU A 199 -12.22 -20.09 -11.19
N PHE A 200 -12.14 -19.66 -9.95
CA PHE A 200 -11.77 -18.27 -9.62
C PHE A 200 -10.39 -18.24 -9.01
N LYS A 201 -9.48 -17.47 -9.59
CA LYS A 201 -8.09 -17.38 -9.12
C LYS A 201 -7.70 -15.95 -8.79
N ILE A 202 -7.21 -15.74 -7.57
CA ILE A 202 -6.66 -14.47 -7.11
C ILE A 202 -5.15 -14.54 -7.18
N TYR A 203 -4.53 -13.51 -7.76
CA TYR A 203 -3.09 -13.35 -7.83
C TYR A 203 -2.66 -12.14 -7.02
N GLY A 204 -1.68 -12.35 -6.11
CA GLY A 204 -1.05 -11.30 -5.30
C GLY A 204 -1.43 -11.29 -3.82
N PHE A 205 -2.56 -11.92 -3.42
CA PHE A 205 -2.96 -12.01 -2.02
C PHE A 205 -3.97 -13.15 -1.78
N GLU A 206 -4.21 -13.49 -0.52
CA GLU A 206 -5.20 -14.49 -0.12
C GLU A 206 -6.63 -14.00 -0.32
N PRO A 207 -7.57 -14.88 -0.72
CA PRO A 207 -8.98 -14.54 -0.87
C PRO A 207 -9.59 -13.97 0.43
N PRO A 208 -10.60 -13.08 0.32
CA PRO A 208 -11.41 -12.73 1.48
C PRO A 208 -12.13 -13.95 2.04
N GLU A 209 -12.39 -13.96 3.35
CA GLU A 209 -12.95 -15.12 4.07
C GLU A 209 -14.21 -15.69 3.43
N ILE A 210 -15.08 -14.82 2.90
CA ILE A 210 -16.31 -15.24 2.22
C ILE A 210 -16.07 -16.13 0.98
N LEU A 211 -14.90 -16.01 0.34
CA LEU A 211 -14.53 -16.78 -0.86
C LEU A 211 -13.58 -17.93 -0.54
N LYS A 212 -12.81 -17.83 0.54
CA LYS A 212 -11.66 -18.68 0.84
C LYS A 212 -12.00 -20.17 0.99
N GLN A 213 -13.20 -20.49 1.47
CA GLN A 213 -13.60 -21.88 1.74
C GLN A 213 -14.25 -22.58 0.54
N HIS A 214 -14.47 -21.85 -0.57
CA HIS A 214 -15.09 -22.43 -1.75
C HIS A 214 -14.05 -23.25 -2.54
N GLN A 215 -14.36 -24.52 -2.85
CA GLN A 215 -13.42 -25.48 -3.47
C GLN A 215 -12.86 -25.07 -4.84
N PHE A 216 -13.54 -24.18 -5.57
CA PHE A 216 -13.13 -23.65 -6.87
C PHE A 216 -12.47 -22.27 -6.79
N VAL A 217 -12.13 -21.80 -5.59
CA VAL A 217 -11.37 -20.58 -5.37
C VAL A 217 -9.91 -20.93 -5.09
N LEU A 218 -9.04 -20.42 -5.94
CA LEU A 218 -7.60 -20.63 -5.85
C LEU A 218 -6.90 -19.29 -5.62
N PHE A 219 -5.69 -19.32 -5.12
CA PHE A 219 -4.87 -18.11 -5.05
C PHE A 219 -3.39 -18.40 -5.24
N ASP A 220 -2.68 -17.42 -5.73
CA ASP A 220 -1.23 -17.38 -5.80
C ASP A 220 -0.76 -16.09 -5.11
N SER A 221 -0.09 -16.23 -3.98
CA SER A 221 0.38 -15.10 -3.17
C SER A 221 1.69 -14.48 -3.64
N LYS A 222 2.19 -14.90 -4.81
CA LYS A 222 3.38 -14.28 -5.38
C LYS A 222 3.14 -12.79 -5.60
N PHE A 223 3.97 -12.00 -4.96
CA PHE A 223 3.96 -10.55 -5.06
C PHE A 223 5.40 -10.05 -5.16
N ASP A 224 5.67 -9.20 -6.14
CA ASP A 224 6.94 -8.49 -6.26
C ASP A 224 6.64 -7.00 -6.39
N LEU A 225 7.38 -6.18 -5.65
CA LEU A 225 7.25 -4.72 -5.71
C LEU A 225 7.78 -4.17 -7.05
N ASP A 226 8.79 -4.83 -7.62
CA ASP A 226 9.37 -4.48 -8.92
C ASP A 226 8.35 -4.74 -10.03
N TYR A 227 7.89 -3.66 -10.65
CA TYR A 227 6.86 -3.74 -11.70
C TYR A 227 7.29 -4.55 -12.92
N THR A 228 8.58 -4.56 -13.25
CA THR A 228 9.06 -5.33 -14.42
C THR A 228 8.95 -6.84 -14.18
N LYS A 229 9.20 -7.29 -12.96
CA LYS A 229 9.00 -8.68 -12.55
C LYS A 229 7.51 -9.02 -12.47
N PHE A 230 6.70 -8.10 -11.94
CA PHE A 230 5.25 -8.24 -11.94
C PHE A 230 4.70 -8.45 -13.35
N VAL A 231 5.10 -7.62 -14.32
CA VAL A 231 4.63 -7.73 -15.71
C VAL A 231 4.99 -9.10 -16.30
N ARG A 232 6.23 -9.55 -16.15
CA ARG A 232 6.68 -10.86 -16.62
C ARG A 232 5.85 -11.99 -16.01
N TYR A 233 5.59 -11.92 -14.70
CA TYR A 233 4.76 -12.88 -14.00
C TYR A 233 3.30 -12.82 -14.50
N PHE A 234 2.70 -11.63 -14.56
CA PHE A 234 1.32 -11.44 -15.00
C PHE A 234 1.07 -12.05 -16.39
N GLN A 235 1.96 -11.80 -17.32
CA GLN A 235 1.83 -12.29 -18.69
C GLN A 235 2.00 -13.83 -18.83
N THR A 236 2.35 -14.53 -17.76
CA THR A 236 2.34 -16.00 -17.67
C THR A 236 1.11 -16.55 -16.95
N CYS A 237 0.29 -15.68 -16.35
CA CYS A 237 -0.91 -16.12 -15.63
C CYS A 237 -1.99 -16.63 -16.58
N ASP A 238 -2.62 -17.74 -16.18
CA ASP A 238 -3.76 -18.28 -16.89
C ASP A 238 -5.03 -17.57 -16.42
N ILE A 239 -5.47 -16.59 -17.20
CA ILE A 239 -6.73 -15.86 -16.99
C ILE A 239 -7.50 -15.85 -18.30
N ASP A 240 -8.75 -16.35 -18.26
CA ASP A 240 -9.66 -16.33 -19.39
C ASP A 240 -10.63 -15.17 -19.35
N ILE A 241 -11.00 -14.75 -18.16
CA ILE A 241 -11.91 -13.64 -17.89
C ILE A 241 -11.32 -12.82 -16.74
N GLY A 242 -10.91 -11.59 -17.03
CA GLY A 242 -10.42 -10.66 -16.02
C GLY A 242 -11.58 -9.98 -15.26
N ILE A 243 -11.42 -9.73 -13.98
CA ILE A 243 -12.37 -8.92 -13.22
C ILE A 243 -11.68 -7.76 -12.53
N ALA A 244 -12.35 -6.60 -12.51
CA ALA A 244 -11.86 -5.42 -11.79
C ALA A 244 -13.01 -4.72 -11.06
N PRO A 245 -13.48 -5.29 -9.93
CA PRO A 245 -14.48 -4.64 -9.10
C PRO A 245 -13.91 -3.43 -8.38
N LEU A 246 -14.71 -2.38 -8.24
CA LEU A 246 -14.46 -1.18 -7.46
C LEU A 246 -15.72 -0.76 -6.70
N SER A 247 -15.57 -0.45 -5.42
CA SER A 247 -16.61 0.15 -4.59
C SER A 247 -16.94 1.57 -5.06
N TYR A 248 -18.20 1.96 -5.01
CA TYR A 248 -18.61 3.32 -5.37
C TYR A 248 -18.25 4.31 -4.26
N ASN A 249 -17.11 4.97 -4.38
CA ASN A 249 -16.63 6.03 -3.49
C ASN A 249 -15.73 7.01 -4.23
N LEU A 250 -15.42 8.15 -3.61
CA LEU A 250 -14.64 9.21 -4.22
C LEU A 250 -13.21 8.76 -4.55
N PHE A 251 -12.57 8.02 -3.65
CA PHE A 251 -11.22 7.49 -3.86
C PHE A 251 -11.14 6.61 -5.13
N ASN A 252 -12.06 5.66 -5.27
CA ASN A 252 -12.08 4.77 -6.43
C ASN A 252 -12.44 5.49 -7.75
N LYS A 253 -13.25 6.55 -7.68
CA LYS A 253 -13.54 7.41 -8.84
C LYS A 253 -12.31 8.15 -9.37
N CYS A 254 -11.36 8.43 -8.49
CA CYS A 254 -10.11 9.10 -8.86
C CYS A 254 -9.06 8.18 -9.47
N LYS A 255 -9.21 6.85 -9.37
CA LYS A 255 -8.25 5.88 -9.89
C LYS A 255 -8.15 5.92 -11.42
N SER A 256 -7.03 5.38 -11.93
CA SER A 256 -6.87 5.13 -13.37
C SER A 256 -7.45 3.77 -13.78
N HIS A 257 -7.68 3.61 -15.07
CA HIS A 257 -8.17 2.35 -15.67
C HIS A 257 -7.03 1.38 -16.00
N ILE A 258 -5.92 1.41 -15.27
CA ILE A 258 -4.73 0.61 -15.58
C ILE A 258 -5.02 -0.89 -15.68
N LYS A 259 -5.91 -1.44 -14.86
CA LYS A 259 -6.30 -2.86 -14.96
C LYS A 259 -6.96 -3.22 -16.30
N PHE A 260 -7.72 -2.28 -16.90
CA PHE A 260 -8.24 -2.47 -18.24
C PHE A 260 -7.09 -2.58 -19.25
N LEU A 261 -6.09 -1.71 -19.15
CA LEU A 261 -4.94 -1.73 -20.06
C LEU A 261 -4.13 -3.03 -19.93
N GLU A 262 -3.85 -3.45 -18.69
CA GLU A 262 -3.08 -4.66 -18.38
C GLU A 262 -3.78 -5.96 -18.85
N TYR A 263 -5.08 -6.09 -18.59
CA TYR A 263 -5.85 -7.23 -19.09
C TYR A 263 -5.95 -7.21 -20.62
N SER A 264 -6.23 -6.05 -21.21
CA SER A 264 -6.40 -5.92 -22.67
C SER A 264 -5.15 -6.29 -23.42
N ILE A 265 -3.97 -5.76 -23.05
CA ILE A 265 -2.71 -6.08 -23.74
C ILE A 265 -2.37 -7.57 -23.61
N SER A 266 -2.80 -8.20 -22.53
CA SER A 266 -2.63 -9.64 -22.28
C SER A 266 -3.67 -10.51 -22.99
N GLY A 267 -4.57 -9.91 -23.82
CA GLY A 267 -5.60 -10.64 -24.57
C GLY A 267 -6.74 -11.19 -23.70
N ILE A 268 -6.95 -10.61 -22.51
CA ILE A 268 -7.93 -11.05 -21.52
C ILE A 268 -9.17 -10.16 -21.59
N PRO A 269 -10.35 -10.68 -21.99
CA PRO A 269 -11.61 -9.97 -21.89
C PRO A 269 -12.00 -9.76 -20.43
N GLY A 270 -12.65 -8.66 -20.09
CA GLY A 270 -12.92 -8.34 -18.69
C GLY A 270 -14.32 -7.86 -18.37
N VAL A 271 -14.67 -7.99 -17.08
CA VAL A 271 -15.82 -7.37 -16.44
C VAL A 271 -15.33 -6.36 -15.41
N TYR A 272 -15.84 -5.16 -15.47
CA TYR A 272 -15.41 -4.02 -14.66
C TYR A 272 -16.60 -3.39 -13.95
N SER A 273 -16.39 -2.80 -12.77
CA SER A 273 -17.43 -1.99 -12.14
C SER A 273 -17.84 -0.82 -13.04
N ASN A 274 -19.14 -0.58 -13.12
CA ASN A 274 -19.71 0.59 -13.81
C ASN A 274 -19.51 1.86 -12.96
N ILE A 275 -18.29 2.37 -13.00
CA ILE A 275 -17.82 3.54 -12.23
C ILE A 275 -16.62 4.14 -12.95
N LYS A 276 -16.38 5.45 -12.82
CA LYS A 276 -15.07 6.00 -13.13
C LYS A 276 -13.99 5.18 -12.44
N PRO A 277 -12.88 4.83 -13.03
CA PRO A 277 -12.36 5.25 -14.33
C PRO A 277 -12.81 4.38 -15.53
N TYR A 278 -13.55 3.30 -15.32
CA TYR A 278 -13.86 2.35 -16.38
C TYR A 278 -14.91 2.87 -17.37
N GLU A 279 -15.88 3.67 -16.91
CA GLU A 279 -16.88 4.30 -17.76
C GLU A 279 -16.27 5.20 -18.86
N GLU A 280 -15.05 5.68 -18.65
CA GLU A 280 -14.37 6.58 -19.60
C GLU A 280 -13.74 5.83 -20.78
N ILE A 281 -13.33 4.56 -20.55
CA ILE A 281 -12.63 3.76 -21.55
C ILE A 281 -13.50 2.64 -22.13
N ILE A 282 -14.54 2.20 -21.41
CA ILE A 282 -15.45 1.15 -21.84
C ILE A 282 -16.74 1.79 -22.34
N ILE A 283 -16.87 1.91 -23.66
CA ILE A 283 -18.00 2.59 -24.30
C ILE A 283 -18.93 1.55 -24.92
N GLY A 284 -20.18 1.53 -24.46
CA GLY A 284 -21.24 0.70 -25.03
C GLY A 284 -20.97 -0.81 -24.92
N ASN A 285 -20.16 -1.25 -23.98
CA ASN A 285 -19.76 -2.66 -23.81
C ASN A 285 -19.14 -3.30 -25.07
N ASN A 286 -18.43 -2.51 -25.88
CA ASN A 286 -17.83 -3.01 -27.13
C ASN A 286 -16.44 -3.64 -26.92
N ASN A 287 -15.69 -3.16 -25.92
CA ASN A 287 -14.32 -3.61 -25.61
C ASN A 287 -14.19 -4.26 -24.22
N ALA A 288 -15.24 -4.28 -23.43
CA ALA A 288 -15.37 -4.99 -22.14
C ALA A 288 -16.82 -4.92 -21.66
N LEU A 289 -17.15 -5.56 -20.55
CA LEU A 289 -18.46 -5.44 -19.93
C LEU A 289 -18.39 -4.60 -18.65
N LEU A 290 -19.34 -3.67 -18.52
CA LEU A 290 -19.57 -2.92 -17.28
C LEU A 290 -20.68 -3.60 -16.46
N ALA A 291 -20.54 -3.60 -15.13
CA ALA A 291 -21.52 -4.17 -14.22
C ALA A 291 -21.68 -3.33 -12.95
N SER A 292 -22.94 -3.09 -12.59
CA SER A 292 -23.37 -2.43 -11.35
C SER A 292 -24.16 -3.42 -10.47
N GLY A 293 -23.69 -3.65 -9.25
CA GLY A 293 -24.38 -4.56 -8.32
C GLY A 293 -24.30 -6.05 -8.73
N ILE A 294 -24.73 -6.90 -7.80
CA ILE A 294 -24.57 -8.37 -7.86
C ILE A 294 -25.18 -8.99 -9.12
N GLN A 295 -26.37 -8.52 -9.52
CA GLN A 295 -27.11 -9.11 -10.64
C GLN A 295 -26.42 -8.89 -11.97
N GLU A 296 -25.92 -7.66 -12.23
CA GLU A 296 -25.22 -7.36 -13.47
C GLU A 296 -23.87 -8.07 -13.54
N TRP A 297 -23.14 -8.15 -12.41
CA TRP A 297 -21.91 -8.94 -12.32
C TRP A 297 -22.14 -10.40 -12.69
N ARG A 298 -23.20 -11.02 -12.10
CA ARG A 298 -23.58 -12.39 -12.42
C ARG A 298 -23.91 -12.56 -13.91
N LEU A 299 -24.70 -11.66 -14.49
CA LEU A 299 -25.08 -11.73 -15.89
C LEU A 299 -23.90 -11.54 -16.84
N ALA A 300 -23.01 -10.59 -16.53
CA ALA A 300 -21.82 -10.33 -17.32
C ALA A 300 -20.86 -11.52 -17.30
N LEU A 301 -20.57 -12.07 -16.10
CA LEU A 301 -19.74 -13.26 -15.96
C LEU A 301 -20.35 -14.45 -16.69
N LYS A 302 -21.65 -14.71 -16.50
CA LYS A 302 -22.34 -15.80 -17.20
C LYS A 302 -22.21 -15.66 -18.73
N ARG A 303 -22.41 -14.48 -19.28
CA ARG A 303 -22.27 -14.24 -20.74
C ARG A 303 -20.86 -14.58 -21.22
N LEU A 304 -19.82 -14.12 -20.48
CA LEU A 304 -18.45 -14.42 -20.88
C LEU A 304 -18.09 -15.91 -20.71
N ILE A 305 -18.70 -16.62 -19.78
CA ILE A 305 -18.47 -18.07 -19.62
C ILE A 305 -19.13 -18.87 -20.76
N GLU A 306 -20.36 -18.51 -21.11
CA GLU A 306 -21.17 -19.28 -22.08
C GLU A 306 -20.84 -18.92 -23.54
N ASP A 307 -20.29 -17.74 -23.83
CA ASP A 307 -20.09 -17.19 -25.18
C ASP A 307 -18.59 -16.91 -25.44
N GLU A 308 -17.94 -17.86 -26.15
CA GLU A 308 -16.53 -17.76 -26.52
C GLU A 308 -16.30 -16.69 -27.60
N ASP A 309 -17.19 -16.59 -28.58
CA ASP A 309 -17.06 -15.59 -29.63
C ASP A 309 -17.12 -14.18 -29.04
N LEU A 310 -17.97 -13.97 -28.05
CA LEU A 310 -18.02 -12.71 -27.30
C LEU A 310 -16.71 -12.44 -26.57
N ARG A 311 -16.12 -13.45 -25.90
CA ARG A 311 -14.81 -13.29 -25.23
C ARG A 311 -13.74 -12.83 -26.21
N VAL A 312 -13.63 -13.53 -27.34
CA VAL A 312 -12.65 -13.21 -28.40
C VAL A 312 -12.88 -11.81 -28.95
N LYS A 313 -14.14 -11.49 -29.29
CA LYS A 313 -14.50 -10.16 -29.79
C LYS A 313 -14.11 -9.05 -28.85
N LEU A 314 -14.51 -9.15 -27.57
CA LEU A 314 -14.21 -8.11 -26.58
C LEU A 314 -12.71 -7.96 -26.34
N ALA A 315 -11.95 -9.06 -26.30
CA ALA A 315 -10.51 -9.02 -26.13
C ALA A 315 -9.80 -8.35 -27.32
N LEU A 316 -10.23 -8.64 -28.56
CA LEU A 316 -9.68 -7.98 -29.78
C LEU A 316 -9.96 -6.47 -29.77
N GLU A 317 -11.19 -6.07 -29.47
CA GLU A 317 -11.59 -4.66 -29.42
C GLU A 317 -10.87 -3.92 -28.25
N ALA A 318 -10.66 -4.59 -27.11
CA ALA A 318 -9.89 -4.06 -26.00
C ALA A 318 -8.42 -3.86 -26.39
N GLN A 319 -7.80 -4.83 -27.06
CA GLN A 319 -6.43 -4.70 -27.58
C GLN A 319 -6.32 -3.58 -28.62
N ALA A 320 -7.30 -3.47 -29.53
CA ALA A 320 -7.33 -2.37 -30.49
C ALA A 320 -7.38 -1.02 -29.79
N THR A 321 -8.25 -0.87 -28.80
CA THR A 321 -8.36 0.34 -27.96
C THR A 321 -7.00 0.71 -27.33
N VAL A 322 -6.29 -0.26 -26.73
CA VAL A 322 -4.97 -0.04 -26.13
C VAL A 322 -3.95 0.35 -27.19
N LYS A 323 -3.88 -0.41 -28.28
CA LYS A 323 -2.92 -0.20 -29.36
C LYS A 323 -3.11 1.15 -30.05
N GLU A 324 -4.35 1.60 -30.20
CA GLU A 324 -4.67 2.85 -30.86
C GLU A 324 -4.45 4.09 -30.02
N SER A 325 -4.63 4.00 -28.69
CA SER A 325 -4.72 5.20 -27.87
C SER A 325 -3.96 5.16 -26.54
N TRP A 326 -3.51 3.99 -26.06
CA TRP A 326 -3.05 3.87 -24.69
C TRP A 326 -1.65 3.27 -24.52
N THR A 327 -0.86 3.16 -25.59
CA THR A 327 0.57 2.80 -25.46
C THR A 327 1.40 4.04 -25.18
N LEU A 328 2.46 3.86 -24.40
CA LEU A 328 3.38 4.93 -24.06
C LEU A 328 4.12 5.46 -25.29
N SER A 329 4.58 4.57 -26.19
CA SER A 329 5.25 4.96 -27.43
C SER A 329 4.44 5.97 -28.27
N LYS A 330 3.11 5.78 -28.29
CA LYS A 330 2.23 6.64 -29.08
C LYS A 330 1.99 7.99 -28.45
N ASN A 331 1.99 8.06 -27.12
CA ASN A 331 1.58 9.25 -26.38
C ASN A 331 2.75 10.02 -25.75
N ILE A 332 3.98 9.50 -25.81
CA ILE A 332 5.12 10.05 -25.07
C ILE A 332 5.46 11.50 -25.43
N HIS A 333 5.29 11.88 -26.71
CA HIS A 333 5.57 13.25 -27.14
C HIS A 333 4.53 14.24 -26.65
N GLU A 334 3.24 13.88 -26.63
CA GLU A 334 2.18 14.69 -26.05
C GLU A 334 2.31 14.79 -24.53
N TRP A 335 2.67 13.68 -23.89
CA TRP A 335 2.98 13.63 -22.47
C TRP A 335 4.09 14.63 -22.10
N LEU A 336 5.22 14.63 -22.82
CA LEU A 336 6.32 15.56 -22.62
C LEU A 336 5.91 16.99 -22.91
N SER A 337 5.23 17.23 -24.02
CA SER A 337 4.75 18.56 -24.40
C SER A 337 3.82 19.17 -23.35
N SER A 338 2.91 18.35 -22.79
CA SER A 338 2.02 18.76 -21.71
C SER A 338 2.79 19.12 -20.46
N LEU A 339 3.77 18.31 -20.08
CA LEU A 339 4.64 18.58 -18.92
C LEU A 339 5.43 19.90 -19.12
N GLU A 340 6.15 20.05 -20.23
CA GLU A 340 7.00 21.22 -20.51
C GLU A 340 6.19 22.50 -20.64
N SER A 341 5.00 22.46 -21.26
CA SER A 341 4.15 23.65 -21.46
C SER A 341 3.67 24.27 -20.16
N LYS A 342 3.53 23.49 -19.10
CA LYS A 342 2.96 23.91 -17.82
C LYS A 342 3.99 24.04 -16.70
N CYS A 343 5.11 23.33 -16.78
CA CYS A 343 6.15 23.37 -15.75
C CYS A 343 6.75 24.77 -15.53
N PHE A 344 6.76 25.61 -16.55
CA PHE A 344 7.38 26.94 -16.52
C PHE A 344 6.38 28.11 -16.43
N VAL A 345 5.11 27.83 -16.13
CA VAL A 345 4.09 28.88 -15.89
C VAL A 345 4.30 29.49 -14.50
N VAL A 346 4.10 30.79 -14.39
CA VAL A 346 4.14 31.51 -13.09
C VAL A 346 2.84 31.21 -12.34
N LYS A 347 2.98 30.77 -11.10
CA LYS A 347 1.87 30.46 -10.22
C LYS A 347 1.25 31.75 -9.63
N ASN A 348 -0.06 31.80 -9.55
CA ASN A 348 -0.76 32.88 -8.84
C ASN A 348 -0.97 32.46 -7.36
N ASP A 349 -0.76 33.40 -6.44
CA ASP A 349 -1.08 33.18 -5.02
C ASP A 349 -2.60 33.04 -4.84
N LYS A 350 -3.03 31.96 -4.19
CA LYS A 350 -4.44 31.69 -3.93
C LYS A 350 -4.79 31.78 -2.45
N TYR A 351 -5.99 32.26 -2.18
CA TYR A 351 -6.62 32.16 -0.85
C TYR A 351 -7.07 30.74 -0.57
N LEU A 352 -7.26 30.39 0.73
CA LEU A 352 -7.80 29.10 1.17
C LEU A 352 -9.16 28.84 0.50
N SER A 353 -9.23 27.82 -0.33
CA SER A 353 -10.46 27.36 -0.96
C SER A 353 -11.29 26.48 -0.01
N SER A 354 -12.57 26.25 -0.36
CA SER A 354 -13.42 25.29 0.35
C SER A 354 -12.80 23.89 0.37
N ARG A 355 -12.09 23.52 -0.69
CA ARG A 355 -11.36 22.25 -0.82
C ARG A 355 -10.16 22.17 0.11
N SER A 356 -9.42 23.28 0.26
CA SER A 356 -8.34 23.41 1.25
C SER A 356 -8.85 23.11 2.65
N ILE A 357 -10.01 23.70 3.02
CA ILE A 357 -10.64 23.47 4.32
C ILE A 357 -11.06 22.00 4.48
N TYR A 358 -11.61 21.39 3.44
CA TYR A 358 -11.97 19.97 3.44
C TYR A 358 -10.74 19.08 3.70
N PHE A 359 -9.64 19.29 2.99
CA PHE A 359 -8.42 18.50 3.17
C PHE A 359 -7.77 18.70 4.54
N ILE A 360 -7.71 19.94 5.02
CA ILE A 360 -7.22 20.23 6.39
C ILE A 360 -8.06 19.49 7.44
N LYS A 361 -9.40 19.49 7.31
CA LYS A 361 -10.28 18.74 8.21
C LYS A 361 -10.05 17.24 8.11
N SER A 362 -9.85 16.71 6.89
CA SER A 362 -9.55 15.28 6.68
C SER A 362 -8.22 14.89 7.33
N ILE A 363 -7.17 15.68 7.11
CA ILE A 363 -5.84 15.49 7.73
C ILE A 363 -5.96 15.51 9.26
N SER A 364 -6.60 16.53 9.81
CA SER A 364 -6.78 16.69 11.27
C SER A 364 -7.60 15.53 11.86
N GLY A 365 -8.65 15.10 11.18
CA GLY A 365 -9.47 13.96 11.59
C GLY A 365 -8.66 12.66 11.63
N GLN A 366 -7.90 12.36 10.59
CA GLN A 366 -7.06 11.14 10.53
C GLN A 366 -5.94 11.17 11.55
N GLN A 367 -5.31 12.34 11.80
CA GLN A 367 -4.31 12.47 12.87
C GLN A 367 -4.90 12.28 14.27
N LEU A 368 -6.13 12.75 14.49
CA LEU A 368 -6.85 12.52 15.75
C LEU A 368 -7.20 11.03 15.92
N GLU A 369 -7.65 10.36 14.86
CA GLU A 369 -7.90 8.91 14.84
C GLU A 369 -6.60 8.14 15.20
N LEU A 370 -5.47 8.49 14.58
CA LEU A 370 -4.16 7.90 14.88
C LEU A 370 -3.77 8.12 16.35
N THR A 371 -3.86 9.35 16.84
CA THR A 371 -3.53 9.68 18.24
C THR A 371 -4.39 8.86 19.22
N SER A 372 -5.69 8.73 18.92
CA SER A 372 -6.63 7.96 19.73
C SER A 372 -6.32 6.46 19.69
N HIS A 373 -5.91 5.94 18.52
CA HIS A 373 -5.45 4.56 18.37
C HIS A 373 -4.18 4.30 19.17
N LEU A 374 -3.17 5.16 19.04
CA LEU A 374 -1.91 5.04 19.77
C LEU A 374 -2.12 5.06 21.29
N ARG A 375 -2.99 5.95 21.80
CA ARG A 375 -3.34 5.99 23.22
C ARG A 375 -3.97 4.68 23.69
N ARG A 376 -4.91 4.11 22.92
CA ARG A 376 -5.51 2.81 23.27
C ARG A 376 -4.50 1.68 23.26
N SER A 377 -3.59 1.68 22.27
CA SER A 377 -2.52 0.69 22.19
C SER A 377 -1.55 0.77 23.36
N ILE A 378 -1.20 1.98 23.80
CA ILE A 378 -0.36 2.21 25.00
C ILE A 378 -1.06 1.65 26.24
N LEU A 379 -2.34 2.00 26.45
CA LEU A 379 -3.10 1.49 27.59
C LEU A 379 -3.19 -0.03 27.61
N ALA A 380 -3.43 -0.65 26.45
CA ALA A 380 -3.45 -2.11 26.33
C ALA A 380 -2.09 -2.76 26.65
N LEU A 381 -0.98 -2.12 26.21
CA LEU A 381 0.36 -2.58 26.53
C LEU A 381 0.70 -2.42 28.02
N GLU A 382 0.30 -1.31 28.62
CA GLU A 382 0.46 -1.08 30.05
C GLU A 382 -0.30 -2.11 30.89
N GLU A 383 -1.49 -2.52 30.44
CA GLU A 383 -2.26 -3.59 31.08
C GLU A 383 -1.58 -4.95 30.92
N GLN A 384 -1.06 -5.26 29.72
CA GLN A 384 -0.27 -6.48 29.50
C GLN A 384 0.99 -6.52 30.35
N VAL A 385 1.68 -5.40 30.51
CA VAL A 385 2.85 -5.28 31.40
C VAL A 385 2.45 -5.59 32.84
N ARG A 386 1.38 -4.96 33.35
CA ARG A 386 0.87 -5.25 34.71
C ARG A 386 0.51 -6.72 34.92
N HIS A 387 -0.14 -7.36 33.94
CA HIS A 387 -0.44 -8.79 34.03
C HIS A 387 0.83 -9.65 34.07
N LYS A 388 1.86 -9.29 33.29
CA LYS A 388 3.14 -9.99 33.33
C LYS A 388 3.89 -9.78 34.64
N ASP A 389 3.85 -8.57 35.21
CA ASP A 389 4.45 -8.28 36.54
C ASP A 389 3.80 -9.12 37.65
N HIS A 390 2.47 -9.27 37.64
CA HIS A 390 1.77 -10.16 38.54
C HIS A 390 2.16 -11.64 38.36
N ALA A 391 2.31 -12.06 37.11
CA ALA A 391 2.74 -13.44 36.81
C ALA A 391 4.19 -13.68 37.28
N ILE A 392 5.07 -12.71 37.11
CA ILE A 392 6.46 -12.75 37.62
C ILE A 392 6.48 -12.86 39.16
N ALA A 393 5.73 -11.99 39.85
CA ALA A 393 5.67 -12.03 41.32
C ALA A 393 5.17 -13.39 41.82
N ALA A 394 4.15 -13.96 41.17
CA ALA A 394 3.65 -15.30 41.50
C ALA A 394 4.70 -16.40 41.28
N LEU A 395 5.46 -16.31 40.19
CA LEU A 395 6.56 -17.25 39.90
C LEU A 395 7.72 -17.11 40.88
N GLU A 396 8.08 -15.89 41.22
CA GLU A 396 9.10 -15.62 42.26
C GLU A 396 8.71 -16.19 43.62
N GLU A 397 7.42 -16.10 43.96
CA GLU A 397 6.91 -16.72 45.20
C GLU A 397 6.98 -18.26 45.14
N GLN A 398 6.61 -18.84 43.99
CA GLN A 398 6.75 -20.28 43.75
C GLN A 398 8.21 -20.74 43.82
N VAL A 399 9.14 -19.96 43.29
CA VAL A 399 10.60 -20.22 43.37
C VAL A 399 11.04 -20.16 44.84
N ARG A 400 10.68 -19.12 45.59
CA ARG A 400 10.99 -19.02 47.02
C ARG A 400 10.46 -20.20 47.84
N HIS A 401 9.22 -20.62 47.57
CA HIS A 401 8.66 -21.81 48.24
C HIS A 401 9.41 -23.09 47.89
N LYS A 402 9.87 -23.25 46.62
CA LYS A 402 10.69 -24.39 46.23
C LYS A 402 12.08 -24.35 46.86
N ASP A 403 12.71 -23.18 46.97
CA ASP A 403 14.00 -22.99 47.64
C ASP A 403 13.91 -23.38 49.12
N HIS A 404 12.84 -22.96 49.80
CA HIS A 404 12.58 -23.40 51.21
C HIS A 404 12.36 -24.90 51.31
N ALA A 405 11.63 -25.50 50.35
CA ALA A 405 11.42 -26.97 50.32
C ALA A 405 12.73 -27.74 50.07
N ILE A 406 13.62 -27.20 49.22
CA ILE A 406 14.94 -27.76 48.94
C ILE A 406 15.82 -27.67 50.18
N ALA A 407 15.88 -26.50 50.85
CA ALA A 407 16.67 -26.30 52.07
C ALA A 407 16.21 -27.26 53.17
N ALA A 408 14.90 -27.47 53.33
CA ALA A 408 14.34 -28.43 54.28
C ALA A 408 14.71 -29.90 53.95
N LEU A 409 14.75 -30.25 52.63
CA LEU A 409 15.20 -31.54 52.18
C LEU A 409 16.69 -31.77 52.42
N GLU A 410 17.52 -30.76 52.18
CA GLU A 410 18.95 -30.80 52.48
C GLU A 410 19.24 -31.00 53.99
N GLU A 411 18.42 -30.40 54.85
CA GLU A 411 18.54 -30.57 56.28
C GLU A 411 18.14 -32.00 56.69
N GLN A 412 17.07 -32.56 56.10
CA GLN A 412 16.70 -33.96 56.34
C GLN A 412 17.74 -34.96 55.84
N VAL A 413 18.44 -34.63 54.73
CA VAL A 413 19.54 -35.46 54.19
C VAL A 413 20.71 -35.52 55.20
N ARG A 414 21.06 -34.40 55.75
CA ARG A 414 22.13 -34.31 56.76
C ARG A 414 21.87 -35.20 57.99
N HIS A 415 20.58 -35.54 58.23
CA HIS A 415 20.19 -36.31 59.41
C HIS A 415 19.94 -37.81 59.17
N LYS A 416 20.02 -38.29 57.92
CA LYS A 416 19.69 -39.69 57.58
C LYS A 416 20.62 -40.26 56.51
N ASP A 417 21.62 -41.05 56.93
CA ASP A 417 22.66 -41.64 56.08
C ASP A 417 22.18 -42.54 54.95
N HIS A 418 20.99 -43.16 55.05
CA HIS A 418 20.50 -44.10 54.05
C HIS A 418 19.56 -43.55 52.96
N ALA A 419 19.18 -42.30 53.03
CA ALA A 419 18.27 -41.72 52.03
C ALA A 419 18.96 -40.72 51.08
N ILE A 420 20.25 -40.51 51.27
CA ILE A 420 21.03 -39.43 50.62
C ILE A 420 20.91 -39.47 49.11
N ALA A 421 21.16 -40.59 48.47
CA ALA A 421 21.19 -40.67 46.99
C ALA A 421 19.83 -40.36 46.36
N ALA A 422 18.73 -40.88 46.91
CA ALA A 422 17.39 -40.62 46.37
C ALA A 422 16.91 -39.19 46.65
N LEU A 423 17.29 -38.61 47.81
CA LEU A 423 16.97 -37.25 48.14
C LEU A 423 17.82 -36.22 47.35
N GLU A 424 19.10 -36.52 47.13
CA GLU A 424 19.99 -35.73 46.28
C GLU A 424 19.48 -35.72 44.82
N GLU A 425 18.91 -36.83 44.33
CA GLU A 425 18.32 -36.86 43.00
C GLU A 425 17.04 -36.04 42.94
N GLN A 426 16.21 -36.07 43.98
CA GLN A 426 15.03 -35.21 44.08
C GLN A 426 15.37 -33.73 44.20
N VAL A 427 16.39 -33.39 44.97
CA VAL A 427 16.92 -32.03 45.12
C VAL A 427 17.46 -31.56 43.76
N ARG A 428 18.27 -32.36 43.08
CA ARG A 428 18.76 -32.03 41.74
C ARG A 428 17.66 -31.77 40.69
N HIS A 429 16.58 -32.57 40.72
CA HIS A 429 15.44 -32.35 39.82
C HIS A 429 14.70 -31.03 40.16
N LYS A 430 14.60 -30.66 41.43
CA LYS A 430 14.00 -29.38 41.86
C LYS A 430 14.87 -28.20 41.46
N ASP A 431 16.19 -28.30 41.57
CA ASP A 431 17.13 -27.28 41.14
C ASP A 431 17.06 -27.01 39.65
N HIS A 432 16.88 -28.09 38.82
CA HIS A 432 16.64 -27.92 37.39
C HIS A 432 15.35 -27.16 37.07
N ALA A 433 14.29 -27.46 37.84
CA ALA A 433 13.02 -26.76 37.66
C ALA A 433 13.10 -25.27 38.09
N ILE A 434 13.88 -24.95 39.14
CA ILE A 434 14.13 -23.58 39.59
C ILE A 434 14.98 -22.83 38.57
N ALA A 435 16.07 -23.42 38.07
CA ALA A 435 16.92 -22.81 37.06
C ALA A 435 16.13 -22.53 35.75
N ALA A 436 15.24 -23.46 35.38
CA ALA A 436 14.35 -23.26 34.24
C ALA A 436 13.34 -22.10 34.44
N LEU A 437 12.83 -21.98 35.71
CA LEU A 437 11.94 -20.87 36.08
C LEU A 437 12.68 -19.53 36.16
N GLU A 438 13.90 -19.52 36.68
CA GLU A 438 14.78 -18.37 36.71
C GLU A 438 15.13 -17.89 35.31
N GLU A 439 15.41 -18.83 34.38
CA GLU A 439 15.62 -18.51 32.97
C GLU A 439 14.34 -17.92 32.33
N GLN A 440 13.18 -18.46 32.64
CA GLN A 440 11.90 -17.88 32.21
C GLN A 440 11.65 -16.50 32.82
N ILE A 441 11.92 -16.33 34.10
CA ILE A 441 11.80 -15.04 34.81
C ILE A 441 12.76 -14.02 34.18
N LYS A 442 13.99 -14.41 33.91
CA LYS A 442 15.00 -13.55 33.26
C LYS A 442 14.55 -13.12 31.87
N MET A 443 14.04 -14.06 31.05
CA MET A 443 13.48 -13.77 29.73
C MET A 443 12.29 -12.80 29.82
N LEU A 444 11.35 -13.06 30.72
CA LEU A 444 10.18 -12.22 30.93
C LEU A 444 10.57 -10.81 31.43
N ASN A 445 11.54 -10.73 32.34
CA ASN A 445 12.04 -9.44 32.83
C ASN A 445 12.72 -8.62 31.71
N GLN A 446 13.50 -9.27 30.85
CA GLN A 446 14.09 -8.59 29.71
C GLN A 446 13.02 -8.09 28.73
N GLU A 447 12.01 -8.91 28.43
CA GLU A 447 10.91 -8.51 27.55
C GLU A 447 10.13 -7.32 28.14
N ILE A 448 9.82 -7.35 29.41
CA ILE A 448 9.11 -6.27 30.09
C ILE A 448 9.95 -4.98 30.09
N ALA A 449 11.24 -5.06 30.40
CA ALA A 449 12.13 -3.90 30.42
C ALA A 449 12.19 -3.24 29.00
N VAL A 450 12.28 -4.03 27.97
CA VAL A 450 12.26 -3.53 26.59
C VAL A 450 10.93 -2.86 26.26
N LYS A 451 9.79 -3.46 26.64
CA LYS A 451 8.46 -2.89 26.40
C LYS A 451 8.23 -1.59 27.18
N ILE A 452 8.63 -1.55 28.45
CA ILE A 452 8.51 -0.33 29.28
C ILE A 452 9.34 0.81 28.67
N ALA A 453 10.59 0.56 28.29
CA ALA A 453 11.44 1.58 27.68
C ALA A 453 10.78 2.15 26.40
N LYS A 454 10.29 1.27 25.55
CA LYS A 454 9.58 1.69 24.32
C LYS A 454 8.31 2.50 24.61
N ILE A 455 7.49 2.10 25.58
CA ILE A 455 6.27 2.83 25.96
C ILE A 455 6.62 4.23 26.45
N THR A 456 7.65 4.34 27.30
CA THR A 456 8.10 5.62 27.86
C THR A 456 8.56 6.59 26.75
N ASP A 457 9.32 6.09 25.79
CA ASP A 457 9.76 6.91 24.65
C ASP A 457 8.60 7.38 23.78
N LEU A 458 7.66 6.46 23.50
CA LEU A 458 6.46 6.75 22.74
C LEU A 458 5.54 7.77 23.43
N GLN A 459 5.42 7.68 24.76
CA GLN A 459 4.64 8.65 25.54
C GLN A 459 5.24 10.07 25.49
N LYS A 460 6.58 10.19 25.60
CA LYS A 460 7.28 11.48 25.44
C LYS A 460 7.05 12.08 24.05
N GLU A 461 7.12 11.24 23.03
CA GLU A 461 6.86 11.66 21.66
C GLU A 461 5.42 12.12 21.47
N ILE A 462 4.42 11.39 21.94
CA ILE A 462 3.00 11.79 21.89
C ILE A 462 2.79 13.14 22.61
N LEU A 463 3.38 13.30 23.81
CA LEU A 463 3.24 14.53 24.57
C LEU A 463 3.83 15.74 23.81
N SER A 464 4.97 15.57 23.15
CA SER A 464 5.59 16.60 22.32
C SER A 464 4.71 17.00 21.14
N TYR A 465 3.92 16.03 20.60
CA TYR A 465 2.94 16.27 19.54
C TYR A 465 1.73 17.04 20.02
N ALA A 466 1.17 16.65 21.17
CA ALA A 466 0.00 17.31 21.73
C ALA A 466 0.26 18.79 22.07
N LEU A 467 1.51 19.16 22.30
CA LEU A 467 1.93 20.52 22.68
C LEU A 467 2.39 21.38 21.49
N SER A 468 2.59 20.82 20.32
CA SER A 468 3.06 21.58 19.17
C SER A 468 1.93 22.03 18.24
N LEU A 469 1.94 23.29 17.88
CA LEU A 469 0.99 23.87 16.93
C LEU A 469 1.31 23.38 15.50
N SER A 470 0.29 22.84 14.87
CA SER A 470 0.22 22.51 13.45
C SER A 470 1.31 21.54 12.90
N TRP A 471 1.94 21.83 11.90
CA TRP A 471 2.71 20.97 11.00
C TRP A 471 4.14 20.57 11.43
N LYS A 472 4.70 21.12 12.52
CA LYS A 472 5.89 20.56 13.19
C LYS A 472 5.63 19.19 13.82
N ILE A 473 4.39 18.81 13.93
CA ILE A 473 3.88 17.63 14.62
C ILE A 473 4.13 16.32 13.86
N THR A 474 4.17 16.38 12.53
CA THR A 474 4.15 15.13 11.74
C THR A 474 5.42 14.29 11.82
N ARG A 475 6.59 14.88 12.01
CA ARG A 475 7.86 14.16 12.09
C ARG A 475 7.97 13.27 13.33
N PRO A 476 7.73 13.78 14.57
CA PRO A 476 7.75 12.93 15.74
C PRO A 476 6.71 11.79 15.69
N LEU A 477 5.49 12.00 15.14
CA LEU A 477 4.47 10.95 15.03
C LEU A 477 4.90 9.74 14.18
N ARG A 478 5.70 9.93 13.14
CA ARG A 478 6.26 8.81 12.36
C ARG A 478 7.22 7.94 13.16
N ILE A 479 8.09 8.57 13.94
CA ILE A 479 9.05 7.86 14.80
C ILE A 479 8.31 7.07 15.86
N LEU A 480 7.33 7.72 16.48
CA LEU A 480 6.50 7.13 17.52
C LEU A 480 5.73 5.90 17.03
N ARG A 481 5.11 6.01 15.88
CA ARG A 481 4.40 4.91 15.23
C ARG A 481 5.30 3.70 15.00
N ARG A 482 6.50 3.89 14.41
CA ARG A 482 7.46 2.81 14.19
C ARG A 482 7.89 2.12 15.49
N LYS A 483 8.07 2.89 16.56
CA LYS A 483 8.45 2.33 17.86
C LYS A 483 7.34 1.48 18.47
N ILE A 484 6.06 1.86 18.28
CA ILE A 484 4.92 1.09 18.77
C ILE A 484 4.71 -0.18 17.94
N GLU A 485 4.80 -0.09 16.64
CA GLU A 485 4.69 -1.25 15.73
C GLU A 485 5.71 -2.34 16.05
N ASN A 486 6.94 -1.95 16.43
CA ASN A 486 8.00 -2.88 16.84
C ASN A 486 7.83 -3.45 18.28
N LEU A 487 6.87 -2.96 19.06
CA LEU A 487 6.55 -3.49 20.39
C LEU A 487 5.43 -4.53 20.38
N ILE A 488 4.61 -4.48 19.34
CA ILE A 488 3.42 -5.32 19.13
C ILE A 488 3.74 -6.58 18.32
N SER A 489 4.80 -6.50 17.49
CA SER A 489 5.37 -7.67 16.79
C SER A 489 6.31 -8.45 17.72
#